data_2630bf43fccbcad953a07b089d06c63a
#
_entry.id   2630bf43fccbcad953a07b089d06c63a
#
_cell.length_a   1.000
_cell.length_b   1.000
_cell.length_c   1.000
_cell.angle_alpha   90.00
_cell.angle_beta   90.00
_cell.angle_gamma   90.00
#
_symmetry.space_group_name_H-M   'P 1'
#
loop_
_entity.id
_entity.type
_entity.pdbx_description
1 polymer ?
#
loop_
_entity_poly.entity_id
_entity_poly.type
_entity_poly.pdbx_seq_one_letter_code
_entity_poly.pdbx_strand_id
1 'polypeptide(L)'
;MAITELKEQEWQAFSQADYAVIDCYGDNCAACAMLAPVFDAVAAELTGIAFGRVNISVYPEIADTHGINAMPTLLFFRKGELVHQAIGSMERDELLAHVAEMLYE
;
A
#
# COMPACT_ATOMS: atom_id res chain seq x y z
N MET A 1 13.03 -6.36 -7.95
CA MET A 1 12.20 -5.18 -7.69
C MET A 1 11.58 -5.31 -6.32
N ALA A 2 11.61 -4.24 -5.56
CA ALA A 2 11.11 -4.25 -4.18
C ALA A 2 9.59 -4.19 -4.12
N ILE A 3 8.91 -3.75 -5.18
CA ILE A 3 7.47 -3.57 -5.21
C ILE A 3 6.85 -4.46 -6.28
N THR A 4 5.76 -5.12 -5.91
CA THR A 4 5.00 -5.96 -6.82
C THR A 4 3.77 -5.20 -7.32
N GLU A 5 3.61 -5.12 -8.65
CA GLU A 5 2.39 -4.58 -9.24
C GLU A 5 1.34 -5.69 -9.20
N LEU A 6 0.27 -5.50 -8.44
CA LEU A 6 -0.71 -6.54 -8.18
C LEU A 6 -1.88 -6.47 -9.15
N LYS A 7 -2.35 -7.63 -9.57
CA LYS A 7 -3.61 -7.79 -10.28
C LYS A 7 -4.67 -8.28 -9.29
N GLU A 8 -5.91 -8.22 -9.69
CA GLU A 8 -7.02 -8.53 -8.80
C GLU A 8 -6.89 -9.89 -8.13
N GLN A 9 -6.51 -10.92 -8.89
CA GLN A 9 -6.43 -12.26 -8.35
C GLN A 9 -5.21 -12.51 -7.47
N GLU A 10 -4.23 -11.59 -7.49
CA GLU A 10 -3.00 -11.74 -6.71
C GLU A 10 -3.07 -11.02 -5.38
N TRP A 11 -3.94 -10.04 -5.30
CA TRP A 11 -4.04 -9.12 -4.19
C TRP A 11 -4.28 -9.83 -2.85
N GLN A 12 -5.20 -10.80 -2.85
CA GLN A 12 -5.57 -11.45 -1.59
C GLN A 12 -4.43 -12.31 -1.03
N ALA A 13 -3.76 -13.04 -1.91
CA ALA A 13 -2.60 -13.84 -1.49
C ALA A 13 -1.47 -12.96 -0.97
N PHE A 14 -1.25 -11.83 -1.64
CA PHE A 14 -0.19 -10.90 -1.25
C PHE A 14 -0.45 -10.33 0.16
N SER A 15 -1.70 -10.01 0.46
CA SER A 15 -2.08 -9.43 1.75
C SER A 15 -1.93 -10.42 2.90
N GLN A 16 -1.76 -11.72 2.61
CA GLN A 16 -1.58 -12.76 3.65
C GLN A 16 -0.14 -12.88 4.14
N ALA A 17 0.79 -12.13 3.58
CA ALA A 17 2.17 -12.11 4.07
C ALA A 17 2.20 -11.67 5.55
N ASP A 18 3.29 -11.98 6.25
CA ASP A 18 3.43 -11.59 7.66
C ASP A 18 3.22 -10.09 7.84
N TYR A 19 3.82 -9.29 6.95
CA TYR A 19 3.62 -7.84 6.91
C TYR A 19 3.51 -7.43 5.45
N ALA A 20 2.46 -6.71 5.10
CA ALA A 20 2.26 -6.22 3.73
C ALA A 20 1.78 -4.77 3.76
N VAL A 21 2.36 -3.96 2.89
CA VAL A 21 1.95 -2.58 2.68
C VAL A 21 1.55 -2.46 1.21
N ILE A 22 0.32 -2.02 0.96
CA ILE A 22 -0.20 -1.95 -0.41
C ILE A 22 -0.62 -0.52 -0.71
N ASP A 23 -0.04 0.03 -1.76
CA ASP A 23 -0.37 1.36 -2.29
C ASP A 23 -1.52 1.21 -3.29
N CYS A 24 -2.70 1.66 -2.89
CA CYS A 24 -3.88 1.69 -3.76
C CYS A 24 -3.89 3.01 -4.50
N TYR A 25 -3.49 2.98 -5.74
CA TYR A 25 -3.37 4.17 -6.59
C TYR A 25 -4.38 4.12 -7.73
N GLY A 26 -4.42 5.15 -8.53
CA GLY A 26 -5.32 5.20 -9.67
C GLY A 26 -4.76 6.04 -10.80
N ASP A 27 -5.51 6.06 -11.90
CA ASP A 27 -5.14 6.82 -13.09
C ASP A 27 -5.33 8.32 -12.85
N ASN A 28 -4.52 9.15 -13.52
CA ASN A 28 -4.63 10.60 -13.46
C ASN A 28 -4.59 11.14 -12.01
N CYS A 29 -3.71 10.59 -11.21
CA CYS A 29 -3.61 10.94 -9.80
C CYS A 29 -2.23 11.53 -9.50
N ALA A 30 -2.18 12.85 -9.37
CA ALA A 30 -0.92 13.56 -9.11
C ALA A 30 -0.32 13.16 -7.76
N ALA A 31 -1.16 13.04 -6.73
CA ALA A 31 -0.69 12.63 -5.40
C ALA A 31 -0.12 11.21 -5.41
N CYS A 32 -0.70 10.33 -6.22
CA CYS A 32 -0.17 8.97 -6.37
C CYS A 32 1.22 9.00 -7.00
N ALA A 33 1.42 9.85 -8.01
CA ALA A 33 2.72 10.00 -8.67
C ALA A 33 3.75 10.58 -7.72
N MET A 34 3.34 11.48 -6.83
CA MET A 34 4.25 12.06 -5.83
C MET A 34 4.68 11.02 -4.78
N LEU A 35 3.77 10.14 -4.41
CA LEU A 35 4.07 9.11 -3.42
C LEU A 35 4.98 8.00 -3.97
N ALA A 36 4.89 7.70 -5.26
CA ALA A 36 5.57 6.55 -5.85
C ALA A 36 7.07 6.49 -5.53
N PRO A 37 7.86 7.56 -5.72
CA PRO A 37 9.30 7.46 -5.42
C PRO A 37 9.58 7.29 -3.93
N VAL A 38 8.75 7.84 -3.05
CA VAL A 38 8.89 7.66 -1.61
C VAL A 38 8.61 6.21 -1.23
N PHE A 39 7.54 5.67 -1.77
CA PHE A 39 7.15 4.29 -1.55
C PHE A 39 8.23 3.32 -2.05
N ASP A 40 8.76 3.57 -3.25
CA ASP A 40 9.83 2.78 -3.83
C ASP A 40 11.07 2.76 -2.93
N ALA A 41 11.46 3.94 -2.44
CA ALA A 41 12.65 4.07 -1.61
C ALA A 41 12.52 3.32 -0.28
N VAL A 42 11.37 3.45 0.37
CA VAL A 42 11.12 2.76 1.64
C VAL A 42 11.06 1.25 1.42
N ALA A 43 10.42 0.81 0.35
CA ALA A 43 10.34 -0.62 0.03
C ALA A 43 11.73 -1.22 -0.18
N ALA A 44 12.64 -0.47 -0.80
CA ALA A 44 14.00 -0.94 -1.05
C ALA A 44 14.80 -1.08 0.26
N GLU A 45 14.47 -0.28 1.28
CA GLU A 45 15.17 -0.31 2.56
C GLU A 45 14.63 -1.36 3.51
N LEU A 46 13.33 -1.62 3.49
CA LEU A 46 12.66 -2.47 4.49
C LEU A 46 12.44 -3.87 3.92
N THR A 47 13.49 -4.69 3.97
CA THR A 47 13.36 -6.10 3.59
C THR A 47 12.58 -6.82 4.69
N GLY A 48 11.85 -7.86 4.35
CA GLY A 48 11.03 -8.58 5.31
C GLY A 48 9.59 -8.08 5.38
N ILE A 49 9.28 -6.97 4.70
CA ILE A 49 7.92 -6.47 4.54
C ILE A 49 7.59 -6.55 3.05
N ALA A 50 6.44 -7.09 2.71
CA ALA A 50 6.01 -7.17 1.32
C ALA A 50 5.38 -5.83 0.92
N PHE A 51 5.92 -5.19 -0.11
CA PHE A 51 5.40 -3.94 -0.63
C PHE A 51 4.80 -4.18 -2.01
N GLY A 52 3.55 -3.77 -2.18
CA GLY A 52 2.86 -3.92 -3.45
C GLY A 52 2.06 -2.68 -3.78
N ARG A 53 1.60 -2.61 -5.01
CA ARG A 53 0.70 -1.56 -5.44
C ARG A 53 -0.38 -2.16 -6.32
N VAL A 54 -1.56 -1.57 -6.25
CA VAL A 54 -2.69 -2.03 -7.05
C VAL A 54 -3.43 -0.81 -7.60
N ASN A 55 -3.79 -0.89 -8.88
CA ASN A 55 -4.51 0.19 -9.56
C ASN A 55 -6.00 0.02 -9.33
N ILE A 56 -6.59 0.81 -8.45
CA ILE A 56 -8.02 0.70 -8.13
C ILE A 56 -8.91 1.36 -9.18
N SER A 57 -8.34 2.07 -10.15
CA SER A 57 -9.09 2.50 -11.32
C SER A 57 -9.38 1.32 -12.23
N VAL A 58 -8.47 0.34 -12.26
CA VAL A 58 -8.63 -0.89 -13.04
C VAL A 58 -9.44 -1.93 -12.25
N TYR A 59 -9.26 -1.99 -10.93
CA TYR A 59 -9.91 -2.96 -10.06
C TYR A 59 -10.74 -2.25 -8.99
N PRO A 60 -11.86 -1.59 -9.36
CA PRO A 60 -12.61 -0.77 -8.41
C PRO A 60 -13.23 -1.56 -7.26
N GLU A 61 -13.40 -2.87 -7.42
CA GLU A 61 -13.96 -3.71 -6.37
C GLU A 61 -13.07 -3.75 -5.11
N ILE A 62 -11.76 -3.61 -5.28
CA ILE A 62 -10.84 -3.55 -4.15
C ILE A 62 -11.14 -2.32 -3.30
N ALA A 63 -11.38 -1.19 -3.94
CA ALA A 63 -11.74 0.04 -3.24
C ALA A 63 -13.07 -0.12 -2.51
N ASP A 64 -14.06 -0.68 -3.17
CA ASP A 64 -15.40 -0.87 -2.59
C ASP A 64 -15.32 -1.77 -1.36
N THR A 65 -14.59 -2.87 -1.46
CA THR A 65 -14.47 -3.84 -0.37
C THR A 65 -13.83 -3.23 0.88
N HIS A 66 -12.88 -2.30 0.70
CA HIS A 66 -12.11 -1.73 1.80
C HIS A 66 -12.54 -0.31 2.17
N GLY A 67 -13.61 0.18 1.57
CA GLY A 67 -14.10 1.51 1.87
C GLY A 67 -13.15 2.62 1.44
N ILE A 68 -12.36 2.39 0.39
CA ILE A 68 -11.39 3.37 -0.11
C ILE A 68 -12.12 4.38 -0.97
N ASN A 69 -12.03 5.66 -0.60
CA ASN A 69 -12.68 6.74 -1.36
C ASN A 69 -11.72 7.87 -1.69
N ALA A 70 -10.43 7.62 -1.59
CA ALA A 70 -9.38 8.60 -1.92
C ALA A 70 -8.16 7.87 -2.46
N MET A 71 -7.35 8.56 -3.25
CA MET A 71 -6.12 8.00 -3.81
C MET A 71 -4.98 8.98 -3.60
N PRO A 72 -3.81 8.50 -3.19
CA PRO A 72 -3.52 7.12 -2.85
C PRO A 72 -4.02 6.78 -1.45
N THR A 73 -4.34 5.51 -1.22
CA THR A 73 -4.60 4.97 0.11
C THR A 73 -3.64 3.82 0.33
N LEU A 74 -2.92 3.86 1.44
CA LEU A 74 -2.03 2.77 1.82
C LEU A 74 -2.75 1.85 2.80
N LEU A 75 -2.73 0.56 2.51
CA LEU A 75 -3.30 -0.46 3.38
C LEU A 75 -2.17 -1.24 4.03
N PHE A 76 -2.24 -1.42 5.34
CA PHE A 76 -1.22 -2.09 6.12
C PHE A 76 -1.80 -3.36 6.72
N PHE A 77 -1.26 -4.50 6.30
CA PHE A 77 -1.74 -5.82 6.73
C PHE A 77 -0.71 -6.53 7.58
N ARG A 78 -1.19 -7.23 8.60
CA ARG A 78 -0.36 -8.11 9.41
C ARG A 78 -1.05 -9.47 9.46
N LYS A 79 -0.41 -10.48 8.85
CA LYS A 79 -0.92 -11.84 8.77
C LYS A 79 -2.34 -11.91 8.24
N GLY A 80 -2.59 -11.14 7.19
CA GLY A 80 -3.87 -11.14 6.50
C GLY A 80 -4.92 -10.19 7.08
N GLU A 81 -4.61 -9.54 8.20
CA GLU A 81 -5.54 -8.61 8.84
C GLU A 81 -5.15 -7.17 8.55
N LEU A 82 -6.12 -6.37 8.11
CA LEU A 82 -5.91 -4.95 7.89
C LEU A 82 -5.83 -4.25 9.25
N VAL A 83 -4.64 -3.76 9.60
CA VAL A 83 -4.42 -3.18 10.92
C VAL A 83 -4.27 -1.66 10.91
N HIS A 84 -4.05 -1.06 9.73
CA HIS A 84 -3.83 0.37 9.65
C HIS A 84 -4.07 0.86 8.23
N GLN A 85 -4.45 2.12 8.07
CA GLN A 85 -4.61 2.77 6.77
C GLN A 85 -4.03 4.18 6.84
N ALA A 86 -3.54 4.66 5.69
CA ALA A 86 -3.07 6.04 5.56
C ALA A 86 -3.51 6.58 4.21
N ILE A 87 -3.92 7.83 4.16
CA ILE A 87 -4.48 8.46 2.96
C ILE A 87 -3.59 9.60 2.51
N GLY A 88 -3.36 9.69 1.21
CA GLY A 88 -2.69 10.80 0.58
C GLY A 88 -1.20 10.60 0.42
N SER A 89 -0.57 11.51 -0.32
CA SER A 89 0.88 11.51 -0.49
C SER A 89 1.55 11.90 0.83
N MET A 90 2.75 11.39 1.05
CA MET A 90 3.48 11.67 2.29
C MET A 90 4.98 11.56 2.04
N GLU A 91 5.76 12.12 2.94
CA GLU A 91 7.20 12.03 2.87
C GLU A 91 7.70 10.79 3.60
N ARG A 92 8.98 10.50 3.45
CA ARG A 92 9.60 9.28 3.95
C ARG A 92 9.37 9.06 5.44
N ASP A 93 9.60 10.08 6.26
CA ASP A 93 9.47 9.95 7.72
C ASP A 93 8.04 9.64 8.13
N GLU A 94 7.09 10.22 7.45
CA GLU A 94 5.68 9.97 7.72
C GLU A 94 5.30 8.54 7.33
N LEU A 95 5.79 8.07 6.18
CA LEU A 95 5.54 6.70 5.76
C LEU A 95 6.15 5.71 6.74
N LEU A 96 7.37 5.97 7.20
CA LEU A 96 8.02 5.12 8.19
C LEU A 96 7.25 5.06 9.50
N ALA A 97 6.63 6.18 9.91
CA ALA A 97 5.80 6.20 11.11
C ALA A 97 4.58 5.29 10.96
N HIS A 98 3.95 5.29 9.78
CA HIS A 98 2.81 4.41 9.51
C HIS A 98 3.24 2.94 9.48
N VAL A 99 4.41 2.66 8.93
CA VAL A 99 4.95 1.29 8.96
C VAL A 99 5.17 0.83 10.40
N ALA A 100 5.67 1.71 11.26
CA ALA A 100 5.87 1.41 12.67
C ALA A 100 4.56 1.08 13.37
N GLU A 101 3.47 1.79 13.02
CA GLU A 101 2.15 1.47 13.56
C GLU A 101 1.75 0.03 13.23
N MET A 102 2.01 -0.41 12.01
CA MET A 102 1.72 -1.80 11.61
C MET A 102 2.54 -2.79 12.42
N LEU A 103 3.81 -2.48 12.68
CA LEU A 103 4.73 -3.42 13.31
C LEU A 103 4.51 -3.56 14.82
N TYR A 104 4.09 -2.48 15.47
CA TYR A 104 4.10 -2.42 16.94
C TYR A 104 2.72 -2.24 17.59
N GLU A 105 1.70 -2.29 16.80
CA GLU A 105 0.31 -2.17 17.29
C GLU A 105 -0.24 -3.49 17.76
#